data_96fbcfb65660984f551790f707d14e62
#
_entry.id   96fbcfb65660984f551790f707d14e62
#
_cell.length_a   1.000
_cell.length_b   1.000
_cell.length_c   1.000
_cell.angle_alpha   90.00
_cell.angle_beta   90.00
_cell.angle_gamma   90.00
#
_symmetry.space_group_name_H-M   'P 1'
#
loop_
_entity.id
_entity.type
_entity.pdbx_description
1 polymer ?
#
loop_
_entity_poly.entity_id
_entity_poly.type
_entity_poly.pdbx_seq_one_letter_code
_entity_poly.pdbx_strand_id
1 'polypeptide(L)'
;MASITVTFKPGTDIKLAQMDLQNQIKIVESRLPQSVRQNGINVEAANSGFLMMVGLKSPSGAYQEADLSDYFARNVTDELRRVPGVGKVQLFGGEKALRIWLDPMKLHSYGLSVTDVLSAISQQNVIVSPGRTGDEPATSSQEVTYPITVKGQLSSVEEFRNITIKSQVSAARVTLADVARVESGLQSYAFGIRENGVPATAAAIQLSPGANAISSCVGYPRAVNRTVRCASRGNDIHRAFRYGSICKAIDIEGS
;
A
#
# COMPACT_ATOMS: atom_id res chain seq x y z
N MET A 1 -8.02 9.88 7.01
CA MET A 1 -7.19 10.46 5.92
C MET A 1 -7.71 11.86 5.66
N ALA A 2 -6.86 12.88 5.67
CA ALA A 2 -7.24 14.25 5.31
C ALA A 2 -6.87 14.51 3.86
N SER A 3 -7.75 15.17 3.09
CA SER A 3 -7.52 15.53 1.70
C SER A 3 -7.79 17.02 1.52
N ILE A 4 -6.84 17.70 0.88
CA ILE A 4 -6.96 19.13 0.56
C ILE A 4 -6.95 19.25 -0.95
N THR A 5 -8.00 19.85 -1.51
CA THR A 5 -8.09 20.10 -2.95
C THR A 5 -7.84 21.56 -3.22
N VAL A 6 -6.85 21.86 -4.03
CA VAL A 6 -6.50 23.23 -4.46
C VAL A 6 -6.87 23.39 -5.93
N THR A 7 -7.69 24.36 -6.23
CA THR A 7 -8.11 24.66 -7.60
C THR A 7 -7.43 25.93 -8.08
N PHE A 8 -6.75 25.85 -9.21
CA PHE A 8 -6.06 26.99 -9.84
C PHE A 8 -6.93 27.61 -10.93
N LYS A 9 -6.64 28.88 -11.24
CA LYS A 9 -7.30 29.60 -12.35
C LYS A 9 -6.94 28.97 -13.69
N PRO A 10 -7.84 29.01 -14.69
CA PRO A 10 -7.51 28.61 -16.06
C PRO A 10 -6.30 29.36 -16.58
N GLY A 11 -5.40 28.64 -17.28
CA GLY A 11 -4.15 29.19 -17.82
C GLY A 11 -2.93 29.11 -16.90
N THR A 12 -3.07 28.61 -15.66
CA THR A 12 -1.93 28.38 -14.78
C THR A 12 -1.13 27.15 -15.25
N ASP A 13 0.20 27.24 -15.28
CA ASP A 13 1.05 26.09 -15.55
C ASP A 13 1.00 25.12 -14.35
N ILE A 14 0.43 23.94 -14.61
CA ILE A 14 0.16 22.95 -13.58
C ILE A 14 1.44 22.39 -12.97
N LYS A 15 2.51 22.24 -13.76
CA LYS A 15 3.79 21.74 -13.26
C LYS A 15 4.44 22.72 -12.30
N LEU A 16 4.45 23.99 -12.65
CA LEU A 16 4.95 25.04 -11.75
C LEU A 16 4.12 25.14 -10.49
N ALA A 17 2.80 25.14 -10.61
CA ALA A 17 1.89 25.18 -9.48
C ALA A 17 2.07 23.97 -8.53
N GLN A 18 2.28 22.78 -9.07
CA GLN A 18 2.57 21.59 -8.27
C GLN A 18 3.91 21.69 -7.54
N MET A 19 4.95 22.21 -8.20
CA MET A 19 6.26 22.42 -7.58
C MET A 19 6.19 23.46 -6.46
N ASP A 20 5.49 24.57 -6.68
CA ASP A 20 5.30 25.61 -5.66
C ASP A 20 4.54 25.06 -4.45
N LEU A 21 3.50 24.28 -4.69
CA LEU A 21 2.70 23.65 -3.64
C LEU A 21 3.54 22.65 -2.83
N GLN A 22 4.36 21.83 -3.49
CA GLN A 22 5.30 20.93 -2.81
C GLN A 22 6.32 21.69 -1.96
N ASN A 23 6.86 22.81 -2.47
CA ASN A 23 7.80 23.63 -1.73
C ASN A 23 7.15 24.24 -0.49
N GLN A 24 5.91 24.76 -0.61
CA GLN A 24 5.18 25.33 0.52
C GLN A 24 4.86 24.27 1.57
N ILE A 25 4.50 23.06 1.16
CA ILE A 25 4.24 21.93 2.08
C ILE A 25 5.51 21.58 2.86
N LYS A 26 6.68 21.52 2.22
CA LYS A 26 7.95 21.24 2.89
C LYS A 26 8.27 22.25 4.00
N ILE A 27 7.93 23.51 3.80
CA ILE A 27 8.16 24.56 4.82
C ILE A 27 7.34 24.30 6.08
N VAL A 28 6.09 23.81 5.93
CA VAL A 28 5.18 23.58 7.05
C VAL A 28 5.23 22.15 7.59
N GLU A 29 5.92 21.23 6.92
CA GLU A 29 6.00 19.82 7.28
C GLU A 29 6.47 19.58 8.73
N SER A 30 7.44 20.40 9.19
CA SER A 30 7.96 20.32 10.56
C SER A 30 6.90 20.65 11.64
N ARG A 31 5.86 21.39 11.27
CA ARG A 31 4.77 21.79 12.17
C ARG A 31 3.63 20.77 12.22
N LEU A 32 3.66 19.77 11.34
CA LEU A 32 2.62 18.75 11.27
C LEU A 32 2.80 17.68 12.36
N PRO A 33 1.71 17.06 12.82
CA PRO A 33 1.77 15.95 13.75
C PRO A 33 2.65 14.81 13.24
N GLN A 34 3.31 14.11 14.15
CA GLN A 34 4.23 13.03 13.82
C GLN A 34 3.58 11.93 12.95
N SER A 35 2.33 11.58 13.20
CA SER A 35 1.57 10.61 12.43
C SER A 35 1.39 11.01 10.96
N VAL A 36 1.24 12.30 10.66
CA VAL A 36 1.12 12.81 9.30
C VAL A 36 2.48 12.77 8.60
N ARG A 37 3.55 13.16 9.29
CA ARG A 37 4.92 13.12 8.76
C ARG A 37 5.38 11.69 8.45
N GLN A 38 5.03 10.72 9.29
CA GLN A 38 5.36 9.31 9.07
C GLN A 38 4.65 8.70 7.84
N ASN A 39 3.41 9.11 7.59
CA ASN A 39 2.64 8.65 6.43
C ASN A 39 3.01 9.37 5.12
N GLY A 40 3.72 10.50 5.24
CA GLY A 40 4.05 11.35 4.11
C GLY A 40 2.87 12.16 3.57
N ILE A 41 3.19 13.18 2.77
CA ILE A 41 2.20 14.02 2.09
C ILE A 41 2.38 13.80 0.59
N ASN A 42 1.33 13.34 -0.07
CA ASN A 42 1.33 13.12 -1.51
C ASN A 42 0.62 14.29 -2.22
N VAL A 43 1.30 14.86 -3.21
CA VAL A 43 0.75 15.96 -4.05
C VAL A 43 0.57 15.45 -5.46
N GLU A 44 -0.67 15.32 -5.88
CA GLU A 44 -1.04 14.79 -7.19
C GLU A 44 -1.83 15.83 -7.99
N ALA A 45 -1.50 15.99 -9.26
CA ALA A 45 -2.27 16.81 -10.19
C ALA A 45 -3.24 15.91 -10.97
N ALA A 46 -4.54 16.10 -10.74
CA ALA A 46 -5.57 15.33 -11.41
C ALA A 46 -6.83 16.16 -11.62
N ASN A 47 -7.59 15.83 -12.64
CA ASN A 47 -8.94 16.36 -12.81
C ASN A 47 -9.88 15.76 -11.75
N SER A 48 -10.92 16.49 -11.38
CA SER A 48 -11.89 16.06 -10.37
C SER A 48 -12.77 14.88 -10.79
N GLY A 49 -12.90 14.62 -12.09
CA GLY A 49 -13.73 13.54 -12.63
C GLY A 49 -13.00 12.23 -12.82
N PHE A 50 -13.70 11.12 -12.60
CA PHE A 50 -13.19 9.79 -12.95
C PHE A 50 -13.40 9.53 -14.45
N LEU A 51 -12.32 9.12 -15.12
CA LEU A 51 -12.36 8.70 -16.51
C LEU A 51 -12.99 7.31 -16.65
N MET A 52 -12.49 6.38 -15.86
CA MET A 52 -12.93 4.98 -15.89
C MET A 52 -12.67 4.30 -14.56
N MET A 53 -13.33 3.16 -14.36
CA MET A 53 -13.04 2.24 -13.27
C MET A 53 -12.54 0.91 -13.84
N VAL A 54 -11.48 0.39 -13.28
CA VAL A 54 -10.90 -0.92 -13.62
C VAL A 54 -10.99 -1.79 -12.40
N GLY A 55 -11.54 -2.99 -12.56
CA GLY A 55 -11.67 -3.95 -11.46
C GLY A 55 -11.07 -5.31 -11.78
N LEU A 56 -10.74 -6.06 -10.75
CA LEU A 56 -10.37 -7.47 -10.79
C LEU A 56 -11.34 -8.26 -9.92
N LYS A 57 -11.75 -9.43 -10.39
CA LYS A 57 -12.57 -10.39 -9.64
C LYS A 57 -12.05 -11.80 -9.85
N SER A 58 -12.35 -12.67 -8.89
CA SER A 58 -12.12 -14.12 -8.99
C SER A 58 -13.49 -14.82 -9.03
N PRO A 59 -13.98 -15.24 -10.21
CA PRO A 59 -15.27 -15.90 -10.34
C PRO A 59 -15.37 -17.23 -9.58
N SER A 60 -14.27 -17.97 -9.49
CA SER A 60 -14.20 -19.24 -8.76
C SER A 60 -14.16 -19.06 -7.23
N GLY A 61 -13.90 -17.84 -6.73
CA GLY A 61 -13.71 -17.58 -5.32
C GLY A 61 -12.38 -18.08 -4.75
N ALA A 62 -11.44 -18.51 -5.60
CA ALA A 62 -10.13 -18.99 -5.19
C ALA A 62 -9.28 -17.90 -4.51
N TYR A 63 -9.49 -16.63 -4.89
CA TYR A 63 -8.82 -15.48 -4.29
C TYR A 63 -9.80 -14.62 -3.50
N GLN A 64 -9.40 -14.26 -2.29
CA GLN A 64 -10.16 -13.34 -1.45
C GLN A 64 -9.94 -11.89 -1.90
N GLU A 65 -10.82 -10.99 -1.46
CA GLU A 65 -10.71 -9.54 -1.74
C GLU A 65 -9.33 -8.98 -1.36
N ALA A 66 -8.76 -9.45 -0.25
CA ALA A 66 -7.44 -9.03 0.21
C ALA A 66 -6.31 -9.40 -0.76
N ASP A 67 -6.37 -10.59 -1.35
CA ASP A 67 -5.36 -11.06 -2.30
C ASP A 67 -5.48 -10.33 -3.63
N LEU A 68 -6.72 -10.11 -4.11
CA LEU A 68 -6.98 -9.34 -5.33
C LEU A 68 -6.53 -7.88 -5.18
N SER A 69 -6.79 -7.28 -4.02
CA SER A 69 -6.43 -5.89 -3.74
C SER A 69 -4.91 -5.71 -3.65
N ASP A 70 -4.21 -6.62 -2.96
CA ASP A 70 -2.75 -6.61 -2.88
C ASP A 70 -2.11 -6.80 -4.27
N TYR A 71 -2.64 -7.76 -5.05
CA TYR A 71 -2.18 -7.97 -6.42
C TYR A 71 -2.39 -6.73 -7.29
N PHE A 72 -3.56 -6.08 -7.18
CA PHE A 72 -3.88 -4.86 -7.92
C PHE A 72 -2.92 -3.72 -7.53
N ALA A 73 -2.71 -3.52 -6.23
CA ALA A 73 -1.84 -2.47 -5.71
C ALA A 73 -0.40 -2.59 -6.24
N ARG A 74 0.15 -3.81 -6.20
CA ARG A 74 1.57 -4.05 -6.55
C ARG A 74 1.84 -4.12 -8.05
N ASN A 75 0.92 -4.68 -8.83
CA ASN A 75 1.20 -4.99 -10.23
C ASN A 75 0.42 -4.10 -11.21
N VAL A 76 -0.84 -3.80 -10.91
CA VAL A 76 -1.72 -3.11 -11.85
C VAL A 76 -1.61 -1.59 -11.70
N THR A 77 -1.54 -1.09 -10.49
CA THR A 77 -1.51 0.35 -10.22
C THR A 77 -0.34 1.06 -10.89
N ASP A 78 0.86 0.47 -10.82
CA ASP A 78 2.05 1.08 -11.42
C ASP A 78 2.00 1.06 -12.95
N GLU A 79 1.48 0.01 -13.55
CA GLU A 79 1.29 -0.05 -15.01
C GLU A 79 0.25 0.97 -15.48
N LEU A 80 -0.82 1.16 -14.71
CA LEU A 80 -1.83 2.17 -15.02
C LEU A 80 -1.27 3.59 -14.92
N ARG A 81 -0.42 3.87 -13.93
CA ARG A 81 0.24 5.18 -13.78
C ARG A 81 1.19 5.52 -14.92
N ARG A 82 1.75 4.51 -15.59
CA ARG A 82 2.65 4.70 -16.75
C ARG A 82 1.92 5.04 -18.03
N VAL A 83 0.60 4.86 -18.09
CA VAL A 83 -0.17 5.19 -19.29
C VAL A 83 -0.21 6.71 -19.47
N PRO A 84 0.16 7.24 -20.66
CA PRO A 84 0.09 8.67 -20.93
C PRO A 84 -1.32 9.23 -20.71
N GLY A 85 -1.41 10.35 -20.00
CA GLY A 85 -2.68 11.00 -19.68
C GLY A 85 -3.31 10.58 -18.35
N VAL A 86 -2.73 9.63 -17.64
CA VAL A 86 -3.14 9.31 -16.25
C VAL A 86 -2.60 10.35 -15.30
N GLY A 87 -3.50 10.95 -14.51
CA GLY A 87 -3.12 11.87 -13.43
C GLY A 87 -3.06 11.15 -12.09
N LYS A 88 -4.11 10.41 -11.76
CA LYS A 88 -4.22 9.69 -10.49
C LYS A 88 -4.90 8.34 -10.67
N VAL A 89 -4.40 7.35 -9.95
CA VAL A 89 -5.05 6.04 -9.80
C VAL A 89 -5.43 5.88 -8.34
N GLN A 90 -6.73 5.87 -8.08
CA GLN A 90 -7.28 5.71 -6.73
C GLN A 90 -7.79 4.28 -6.56
N LEU A 91 -7.08 3.48 -5.77
CA LEU A 91 -7.49 2.13 -5.44
C LEU A 91 -8.63 2.17 -4.40
N PHE A 92 -9.71 1.46 -4.68
CA PHE A 92 -10.78 1.16 -3.74
C PHE A 92 -10.57 -0.27 -3.25
N GLY A 93 -9.95 -0.39 -2.12
CA GLY A 93 -9.59 -1.64 -1.48
C GLY A 93 -8.42 -1.36 -0.54
N GLY A 94 -8.29 -2.15 0.50
CA GLY A 94 -7.17 -2.04 1.41
C GLY A 94 -5.96 -2.80 0.87
N GLU A 95 -4.77 -2.30 1.12
CA GLU A 95 -3.55 -3.09 0.98
C GLU A 95 -3.55 -4.23 1.99
N LYS A 96 -2.84 -5.31 1.67
CA LYS A 96 -2.68 -6.43 2.60
C LYS A 96 -1.81 -6.00 3.78
N ALA A 97 -2.30 -6.25 4.98
CA ALA A 97 -1.62 -5.88 6.22
C ALA A 97 -1.72 -7.01 7.25
N LEU A 98 -0.81 -7.01 8.19
CA LEU A 98 -0.92 -7.85 9.37
C LEU A 98 -1.75 -7.12 10.43
N ARG A 99 -2.82 -7.77 10.88
CA ARG A 99 -3.70 -7.25 11.92
C ARG A 99 -3.44 -7.96 13.23
N ILE A 100 -3.26 -7.16 14.26
CA ILE A 100 -2.99 -7.62 15.62
C ILE A 100 -4.19 -7.23 16.48
N TRP A 101 -4.96 -8.24 16.89
CA TRP A 101 -6.12 -8.07 17.75
C TRP A 101 -5.72 -8.35 19.18
N LEU A 102 -5.52 -7.31 19.96
CA LEU A 102 -5.16 -7.42 21.37
C LEU A 102 -6.36 -7.86 22.21
N ASP A 103 -6.13 -8.79 23.15
CA ASP A 103 -7.11 -9.23 24.12
C ASP A 103 -6.90 -8.45 25.44
N PRO A 104 -7.83 -7.55 25.82
CA PRO A 104 -7.67 -6.72 27.01
C PRO A 104 -7.59 -7.52 28.32
N MET A 105 -8.30 -8.66 28.39
CA MET A 105 -8.30 -9.50 29.60
C MET A 105 -6.95 -10.20 29.78
N LYS A 106 -6.38 -10.69 28.68
CA LYS A 106 -5.03 -11.29 28.73
C LYS A 106 -3.96 -10.26 29.01
N LEU A 107 -4.01 -9.07 28.41
CA LEU A 107 -3.09 -7.98 28.73
C LEU A 107 -3.12 -7.65 30.22
N HIS A 108 -4.32 -7.54 30.79
CA HIS A 108 -4.47 -7.28 32.22
C HIS A 108 -3.89 -8.41 33.08
N SER A 109 -4.13 -9.67 32.73
CA SER A 109 -3.62 -10.83 33.48
C SER A 109 -2.09 -10.93 33.50
N TYR A 110 -1.42 -10.47 32.44
CA TYR A 110 0.04 -10.41 32.36
C TYR A 110 0.63 -9.07 32.85
N GLY A 111 -0.20 -8.13 33.29
CA GLY A 111 0.21 -6.79 33.73
C GLY A 111 0.89 -6.00 32.61
N LEU A 112 0.37 -6.11 31.39
CA LEU A 112 0.86 -5.44 30.19
C LEU A 112 -0.09 -4.35 29.74
N SER A 113 0.49 -3.25 29.25
CA SER A 113 -0.25 -2.18 28.59
C SER A 113 -0.18 -2.32 27.06
N VAL A 114 -1.08 -1.66 26.35
CA VAL A 114 -1.03 -1.57 24.87
C VAL A 114 0.27 -0.92 24.41
N THR A 115 0.79 0.04 25.19
CA THR A 115 2.04 0.74 24.89
C THR A 115 3.24 -0.20 24.94
N ASP A 116 3.26 -1.16 25.88
CA ASP A 116 4.33 -2.15 25.99
C ASP A 116 4.36 -3.05 24.77
N VAL A 117 3.18 -3.46 24.27
CA VAL A 117 3.07 -4.26 23.04
C VAL A 117 3.55 -3.48 21.81
N LEU A 118 3.13 -2.23 21.66
CA LEU A 118 3.58 -1.36 20.57
C LEU A 118 5.09 -1.14 20.60
N SER A 119 5.65 -0.92 21.79
CA SER A 119 7.09 -0.75 21.97
C SER A 119 7.86 -2.01 21.61
N ALA A 120 7.39 -3.19 22.04
CA ALA A 120 8.01 -4.47 21.70
C ALA A 120 7.98 -4.76 20.19
N ILE A 121 6.86 -4.46 19.52
CA ILE A 121 6.75 -4.60 18.08
C ILE A 121 7.70 -3.65 17.35
N SER A 122 7.74 -2.37 17.74
CA SER A 122 8.61 -1.38 17.09
C SER A 122 10.10 -1.67 17.28
N GLN A 123 10.50 -2.25 18.42
CA GLN A 123 11.88 -2.62 18.69
C GLN A 123 12.35 -3.86 17.92
N GLN A 124 11.45 -4.83 17.69
CA GLN A 124 11.79 -6.08 17.02
C GLN A 124 11.48 -6.09 15.52
N ASN A 125 10.67 -5.14 15.03
CA ASN A 125 10.35 -4.98 13.62
C ASN A 125 11.06 -3.75 13.04
N VAL A 126 12.38 -3.75 13.05
CA VAL A 126 13.21 -2.64 12.61
C VAL A 126 14.21 -3.11 11.55
N ILE A 127 14.49 -2.25 10.58
CA ILE A 127 15.57 -2.47 9.62
C ILE A 127 16.85 -1.93 10.26
N VAL A 128 17.78 -2.83 10.56
CA VAL A 128 19.09 -2.47 11.12
C VAL A 128 20.16 -2.71 10.07
N SER A 129 21.07 -1.76 9.93
CA SER A 129 22.31 -1.94 9.17
C SER A 129 23.42 -2.32 10.15
N PRO A 130 23.75 -3.60 10.31
CA PRO A 130 24.62 -4.07 11.39
C PRO A 130 26.11 -3.76 11.16
N GLY A 131 26.50 -3.30 9.95
CA GLY A 131 27.88 -3.03 9.62
C GLY A 131 28.69 -4.28 9.27
N ARG A 132 30.01 -4.17 9.45
CA ARG A 132 30.99 -5.24 9.18
C ARG A 132 31.90 -5.41 10.37
N THR A 133 32.40 -6.62 10.57
CA THR A 133 33.46 -6.91 11.54
C THR A 133 34.81 -6.87 10.82
N GLY A 134 35.82 -6.22 11.41
CA GLY A 134 37.16 -6.11 10.83
C GLY A 134 37.37 -4.89 9.94
N ASP A 135 36.49 -3.88 9.98
CA ASP A 135 36.71 -2.59 9.33
C ASP A 135 37.70 -1.72 10.15
N GLU A 136 38.50 -0.89 9.48
CA GLU A 136 39.40 0.06 10.14
C GLU A 136 38.63 1.20 10.82
N PRO A 137 39.12 1.70 12.00
CA PRO A 137 40.38 1.33 12.64
C PRO A 137 40.26 0.06 13.51
N ALA A 138 40.95 -1.01 13.08
CA ALA A 138 41.00 -2.25 13.84
C ALA A 138 42.05 -2.18 14.95
N THR A 139 41.73 -2.65 16.15
CA THR A 139 42.65 -2.75 17.28
C THR A 139 43.55 -3.98 17.23
N SER A 140 43.33 -4.88 16.27
CA SER A 140 44.13 -6.11 16.01
C SER A 140 44.32 -6.27 14.51
N SER A 141 45.38 -6.93 14.09
CA SER A 141 45.71 -7.24 12.69
C SER A 141 44.74 -8.28 12.10
N GLN A 142 43.49 -7.92 11.94
CA GLN A 142 42.45 -8.74 11.32
C GLN A 142 42.45 -8.43 9.82
N GLU A 143 42.96 -9.36 9.02
CA GLU A 143 43.10 -9.22 7.56
C GLU A 143 41.78 -9.48 6.80
N VAL A 144 40.75 -9.98 7.46
CA VAL A 144 39.49 -10.37 6.80
C VAL A 144 38.29 -9.66 7.40
N THR A 145 37.56 -8.97 6.53
CA THR A 145 36.32 -8.29 6.88
C THR A 145 35.13 -9.19 6.60
N TYR A 146 34.26 -9.41 7.59
CA TYR A 146 33.03 -10.17 7.44
C TYR A 146 31.80 -9.27 7.53
N PRO A 147 30.87 -9.33 6.55
CA PRO A 147 29.60 -8.64 6.68
C PRO A 147 28.74 -9.35 7.75
N ILE A 148 28.20 -8.57 8.67
CA ILE A 148 27.24 -9.07 9.65
C ILE A 148 25.86 -9.07 8.99
N THR A 149 25.21 -10.22 8.91
CA THR A 149 23.84 -10.32 8.42
C THR A 149 22.89 -10.47 9.59
N VAL A 150 21.96 -9.54 9.72
CA VAL A 150 20.89 -9.57 10.72
C VAL A 150 19.57 -9.79 10.01
N LYS A 151 18.70 -10.57 10.61
CA LYS A 151 17.34 -10.74 10.15
C LYS A 151 16.65 -9.37 10.20
N GLY A 152 16.19 -8.92 9.06
CA GLY A 152 15.56 -7.61 8.92
C GLY A 152 14.11 -7.58 9.44
N GLN A 153 13.28 -6.84 8.76
CA GLN A 153 11.86 -6.72 9.06
C GLN A 153 11.15 -8.07 9.09
N LEU A 154 10.25 -8.25 10.04
CA LEU A 154 9.41 -9.44 10.14
C LEU A 154 8.40 -9.44 8.98
N SER A 155 8.24 -10.57 8.32
CA SER A 155 7.42 -10.69 7.10
C SER A 155 6.27 -11.68 7.22
N SER A 156 6.31 -12.61 8.19
CA SER A 156 5.30 -13.64 8.35
C SER A 156 4.48 -13.49 9.62
N VAL A 157 3.24 -14.00 9.58
CA VAL A 157 2.34 -14.01 10.75
C VAL A 157 2.99 -14.73 11.93
N GLU A 158 3.73 -15.82 11.67
CA GLU A 158 4.39 -16.61 12.71
C GLU A 158 5.54 -15.86 13.37
N GLU A 159 6.31 -15.10 12.60
CA GLU A 159 7.36 -14.26 13.14
C GLU A 159 6.79 -13.19 14.09
N PHE A 160 5.67 -12.56 13.71
CA PHE A 160 5.00 -11.61 14.59
C PHE A 160 4.44 -12.28 15.84
N ARG A 161 3.87 -13.47 15.75
CA ARG A 161 3.40 -14.24 16.92
C ARG A 161 4.50 -14.50 17.94
N ASN A 162 5.73 -14.71 17.48
CA ASN A 162 6.89 -15.02 18.31
C ASN A 162 7.58 -13.78 18.91
N ILE A 163 7.11 -12.56 18.63
CA ILE A 163 7.62 -11.35 19.27
C ILE A 163 7.51 -11.46 20.79
N THR A 164 8.62 -11.24 21.47
CA THR A 164 8.66 -11.24 22.94
C THR A 164 8.25 -9.89 23.47
N ILE A 165 7.19 -9.84 24.28
CA ILE A 165 6.73 -8.59 24.90
C ILE A 165 7.39 -8.40 26.26
N LYS A 166 7.44 -9.46 27.07
CA LYS A 166 8.03 -9.43 28.40
C LYS A 166 8.83 -10.69 28.65
N SER A 167 10.04 -10.52 29.15
CA SER A 167 10.88 -11.61 29.64
C SER A 167 11.21 -11.33 31.09
N GLN A 168 10.84 -12.22 32.01
CA GLN A 168 11.21 -12.16 33.40
C GLN A 168 12.31 -13.19 33.68
N VAL A 169 13.26 -12.85 34.54
CA VAL A 169 14.47 -13.66 34.82
C VAL A 169 14.13 -15.05 35.37
N SER A 170 12.93 -15.25 35.92
CA SER A 170 12.49 -16.54 36.48
C SER A 170 11.13 -17.04 35.98
N ALA A 171 10.53 -16.41 34.97
CA ALA A 171 9.19 -16.74 34.50
C ALA A 171 9.16 -16.99 32.99
N ALA A 172 8.09 -17.64 32.54
CA ALA A 172 7.86 -17.92 31.13
C ALA A 172 7.89 -16.64 30.29
N ARG A 173 8.50 -16.72 29.14
CA ARG A 173 8.53 -15.66 28.11
C ARG A 173 7.10 -15.42 27.63
N VAL A 174 6.61 -14.19 27.72
CA VAL A 174 5.32 -13.78 27.16
C VAL A 174 5.52 -13.31 25.73
N THR A 175 4.86 -13.98 24.81
CA THR A 175 4.89 -13.68 23.38
C THR A 175 3.65 -12.92 22.94
N LEU A 176 3.69 -12.33 21.74
CA LEU A 176 2.52 -11.67 21.17
C LEU A 176 1.34 -12.63 20.95
N ALA A 177 1.60 -13.90 20.66
CA ALA A 177 0.58 -14.94 20.52
C ALA A 177 -0.22 -15.19 21.81
N ASP A 178 0.37 -14.96 22.99
CA ASP A 178 -0.30 -15.16 24.27
C ASP A 178 -1.35 -14.11 24.55
N VAL A 179 -1.14 -12.87 24.07
CA VAL A 179 -1.99 -11.70 24.37
C VAL A 179 -2.76 -11.16 23.17
N ALA A 180 -2.47 -11.68 21.97
CA ALA A 180 -3.08 -11.18 20.74
C ALA A 180 -3.33 -12.29 19.70
N ARG A 181 -4.32 -12.06 18.85
CA ARG A 181 -4.52 -12.82 17.62
C ARG A 181 -3.90 -12.05 16.46
N VAL A 182 -2.94 -12.68 15.77
CA VAL A 182 -2.27 -12.11 14.59
C VAL A 182 -2.80 -12.81 13.35
N GLU A 183 -3.30 -12.04 12.40
CA GLU A 183 -3.84 -12.53 11.13
C GLU A 183 -3.49 -11.61 9.98
N SER A 184 -3.46 -12.17 8.76
CA SER A 184 -3.32 -11.38 7.53
C SER A 184 -4.71 -10.96 7.06
N GLY A 185 -4.87 -9.68 6.72
CA GLY A 185 -6.13 -9.13 6.24
C GLY A 185 -5.90 -7.83 5.48
N LEU A 186 -6.98 -7.10 5.21
CA LEU A 186 -6.89 -5.77 4.62
C LEU A 186 -6.51 -4.72 5.66
N GLN A 187 -5.72 -3.73 5.25
CA GLN A 187 -5.38 -2.58 6.08
C GLN A 187 -6.64 -1.81 6.51
N SER A 188 -7.63 -1.71 5.64
CA SER A 188 -8.92 -1.08 5.91
C SER A 188 -10.04 -1.87 5.25
N TYR A 189 -11.16 -2.03 5.97
CA TYR A 189 -12.41 -2.60 5.49
C TYR A 189 -13.48 -1.53 5.25
N ALA A 190 -13.06 -0.27 5.10
CA ALA A 190 -13.99 0.84 4.89
C ALA A 190 -14.77 0.74 3.57
N PHE A 191 -14.18 0.10 2.58
CA PHE A 191 -14.79 -0.13 1.28
C PHE A 191 -14.70 -1.62 0.93
N GLY A 192 -15.84 -2.23 0.68
CA GLY A 192 -15.94 -3.57 0.10
C GLY A 192 -16.57 -3.46 -1.28
N ILE A 193 -15.96 -4.06 -2.29
CA ILE A 193 -16.46 -4.02 -3.66
C ILE A 193 -16.93 -5.41 -4.05
N ARG A 194 -18.12 -5.46 -4.64
CA ARG A 194 -18.66 -6.68 -5.21
C ARG A 194 -19.16 -6.41 -6.62
N GLU A 195 -18.85 -7.31 -7.52
CA GLU A 195 -19.39 -7.29 -8.87
C GLU A 195 -20.26 -8.53 -9.09
N ASN A 196 -21.56 -8.30 -9.32
CA ASN A 196 -22.56 -9.39 -9.46
C ASN A 196 -22.53 -10.37 -8.27
N GLY A 197 -22.34 -9.87 -7.04
CA GLY A 197 -22.27 -10.67 -5.81
C GLY A 197 -20.91 -11.30 -5.51
N VAL A 198 -19.97 -11.31 -6.46
CA VAL A 198 -18.61 -11.84 -6.28
C VAL A 198 -17.69 -10.77 -5.70
N PRO A 199 -16.85 -11.11 -4.69
CA PRO A 199 -15.84 -10.18 -4.19
C PRO A 199 -14.91 -9.70 -5.31
N ALA A 200 -14.65 -8.40 -5.33
CA ALA A 200 -13.83 -7.76 -6.35
C ALA A 200 -13.01 -6.63 -5.73
N THR A 201 -11.96 -6.21 -6.41
CA THR A 201 -11.25 -4.97 -6.13
C THR A 201 -11.34 -4.04 -7.33
N ALA A 202 -11.29 -2.73 -7.14
CA ALA A 202 -11.34 -1.78 -8.23
C ALA A 202 -10.47 -0.56 -7.97
N ALA A 203 -10.04 0.09 -9.05
CA ALA A 203 -9.42 1.40 -9.00
C ALA A 203 -10.14 2.36 -9.94
N ALA A 204 -10.31 3.60 -9.49
CA ALA A 204 -10.75 4.69 -10.34
C ALA A 204 -9.53 5.44 -10.89
N ILE A 205 -9.62 5.79 -12.15
CA ILE A 205 -8.56 6.48 -12.88
C ILE A 205 -9.04 7.89 -13.18
N GLN A 206 -8.22 8.87 -12.83
CA GLN A 206 -8.45 10.28 -13.13
C GLN A 206 -7.44 10.74 -14.18
N LEU A 207 -7.89 11.62 -15.08
CA LEU A 207 -7.03 12.20 -16.10
C LEU A 207 -6.04 13.21 -15.51
N SER A 208 -4.87 13.24 -16.08
CA SER A 208 -3.97 14.38 -15.93
C SER A 208 -4.60 15.62 -16.58
N PRO A 209 -4.46 16.80 -15.95
CA PRO A 209 -4.96 18.04 -16.54
C PRO A 209 -4.37 18.27 -17.94
N GLY A 210 -5.24 18.59 -18.90
CA GLY A 210 -4.86 18.78 -20.31
C GLY A 210 -4.69 17.50 -21.12
N ALA A 211 -4.85 16.32 -20.53
CA ALA A 211 -4.77 15.06 -21.26
C ALA A 211 -6.05 14.79 -22.09
N ASN A 212 -5.88 14.11 -23.22
CA ASN A 212 -6.99 13.68 -24.05
C ASN A 212 -7.57 12.36 -23.52
N ALA A 213 -8.86 12.38 -23.13
CA ALA A 213 -9.56 11.23 -22.59
C ALA A 213 -9.60 10.04 -23.54
N ILE A 214 -9.77 10.30 -24.85
CA ILE A 214 -9.90 9.26 -25.90
C ILE A 214 -8.59 8.49 -26.03
N SER A 215 -7.47 9.18 -26.20
CA SER A 215 -6.16 8.53 -26.32
C SER A 215 -5.78 7.73 -25.07
N SER A 216 -6.14 8.23 -23.91
CA SER A 216 -5.94 7.52 -22.65
C SER A 216 -6.79 6.26 -22.57
N CYS A 217 -8.08 6.30 -22.93
CA CYS A 217 -8.97 5.12 -22.93
C CYS A 217 -8.43 3.96 -23.78
N VAL A 218 -7.82 4.24 -24.92
CA VAL A 218 -7.24 3.20 -25.82
C VAL A 218 -5.98 2.56 -25.23
N GLY A 219 -5.22 3.29 -24.43
CA GLY A 219 -4.00 2.79 -23.80
C GLY A 219 -4.25 1.79 -22.65
N TYR A 220 -5.33 1.97 -21.90
CA TYR A 220 -5.63 1.19 -20.70
C TYR A 220 -5.87 -0.31 -20.91
N PRO A 221 -6.67 -0.75 -21.88
CA PRO A 221 -6.90 -2.17 -22.09
C PRO A 221 -5.62 -2.95 -22.37
N ARG A 222 -4.65 -2.32 -23.03
CA ARG A 222 -3.35 -2.94 -23.34
C ARG A 222 -2.50 -3.11 -22.08
N ALA A 223 -2.42 -2.08 -21.22
CA ALA A 223 -1.67 -2.13 -19.96
C ALA A 223 -2.24 -3.20 -19.03
N VAL A 224 -3.54 -3.16 -18.75
CA VAL A 224 -4.20 -4.14 -17.87
C VAL A 224 -4.14 -5.55 -18.44
N ASN A 225 -4.31 -5.74 -19.76
CA ASN A 225 -4.19 -7.05 -20.39
C ASN A 225 -2.81 -7.67 -20.23
N ARG A 226 -1.74 -6.86 -20.35
CA ARG A 226 -0.38 -7.34 -20.13
C ARG A 226 -0.22 -7.88 -18.70
N THR A 227 -0.67 -7.13 -17.70
CA THR A 227 -0.47 -7.46 -16.29
C THR A 227 -1.34 -8.63 -15.85
N VAL A 228 -2.61 -8.67 -16.27
CA VAL A 228 -3.51 -9.79 -15.94
C VAL A 228 -3.09 -11.09 -16.63
N ARG A 229 -2.56 -11.04 -17.86
CA ARG A 229 -2.00 -12.24 -18.50
C ARG A 229 -0.78 -12.81 -17.77
N CYS A 230 0.02 -11.99 -17.13
CA CYS A 230 1.12 -12.47 -16.28
C CYS A 230 0.63 -13.17 -15.00
N ALA A 231 -0.52 -12.75 -14.46
CA ALA A 231 -1.13 -13.36 -13.28
C ALA A 231 -1.92 -14.63 -13.58
N SER A 232 -2.51 -14.69 -14.78
CA SER A 232 -3.47 -15.75 -15.16
C SER A 232 -2.84 -17.09 -15.56
N ARG A 233 -1.57 -17.33 -15.25
CA ARG A 233 -1.02 -18.70 -15.29
C ARG A 233 -1.77 -19.69 -14.37
N GLY A 234 -2.72 -19.20 -13.57
CA GLY A 234 -3.62 -19.96 -12.69
C GLY A 234 -5.12 -19.73 -12.89
N ASN A 235 -5.57 -19.21 -14.00
CA ASN A 235 -6.97 -19.19 -14.52
C ASN A 235 -8.09 -18.45 -13.75
N ASP A 236 -7.89 -17.85 -12.59
CA ASP A 236 -9.01 -17.38 -11.77
C ASP A 236 -9.15 -15.86 -11.58
N ILE A 237 -8.31 -15.06 -12.25
CA ILE A 237 -8.43 -13.60 -12.16
C ILE A 237 -9.05 -13.06 -13.44
N HIS A 238 -10.28 -12.58 -13.33
CA HIS A 238 -11.01 -11.94 -14.42
C HIS A 238 -11.07 -10.43 -14.22
N ARG A 239 -10.96 -9.71 -15.32
CA ARG A 239 -11.09 -8.25 -15.33
C ARG A 239 -12.55 -7.83 -15.46
N ALA A 240 -12.90 -6.75 -14.81
CA ALA A 240 -14.13 -6.03 -15.03
C ALA A 240 -13.79 -4.58 -15.38
N PHE A 241 -14.30 -4.10 -16.51
CA PHE A 241 -14.16 -2.70 -16.89
C PHE A 241 -15.50 -2.00 -16.78
N ARG A 242 -15.52 -0.85 -16.09
CA ARG A 242 -16.59 0.13 -16.23
C ARG A 242 -15.98 1.40 -16.81
N TYR A 243 -16.39 1.72 -18.01
CA TYR A 243 -16.01 2.96 -18.68
C TYR A 243 -16.85 4.12 -18.18
N GLY A 244 -16.25 5.31 -18.07
CA GLY A 244 -17.00 6.58 -18.00
C GLY A 244 -17.76 6.84 -19.31
N SER A 245 -18.67 7.81 -19.30
CA SER A 245 -19.53 8.12 -20.45
C SER A 245 -18.78 8.37 -21.78
N ILE A 246 -17.57 8.90 -21.72
CA ILE A 246 -16.73 9.20 -22.88
C ILE A 246 -16.16 7.91 -23.50
N CYS A 247 -15.71 6.96 -22.67
CA CYS A 247 -15.14 5.70 -23.17
C CYS A 247 -16.21 4.73 -23.69
N LYS A 248 -17.45 4.81 -23.19
CA LYS A 248 -18.57 4.01 -23.74
C LYS A 248 -18.92 4.37 -25.17
N ALA A 249 -18.76 5.63 -25.56
CA ALA A 249 -19.05 6.07 -26.94
C ALA A 249 -18.06 5.50 -27.96
N ILE A 250 -16.88 5.07 -27.55
CA ILE A 250 -15.83 4.53 -28.43
C ILE A 250 -16.01 3.02 -28.66
N ASP A 251 -16.52 2.29 -27.67
CA ASP A 251 -16.75 0.83 -27.80
C ASP A 251 -17.92 0.46 -28.71
N ILE A 252 -18.81 1.43 -29.03
CA ILE A 252 -19.97 1.21 -29.92
C ILE A 252 -19.57 1.27 -31.39
N GLU A 253 -18.44 1.89 -31.72
CA GLU A 253 -17.95 2.01 -33.12
C GLU A 253 -16.89 0.96 -33.50
N GLY A 254 -16.48 0.08 -32.56
CA GLY A 254 -15.41 -0.90 -32.77
C GLY A 254 -15.83 -2.38 -32.70
N SER A 255 -17.11 -2.70 -32.96
CA SER A 255 -17.62 -4.09 -33.08
C SER A 255 -17.75 -4.51 -34.52
#